data_d4440f166acc211bbf72edc306b5720f
#
_entry.id   d4440f166acc211bbf72edc306b5720f
#
_cell.length_a   1.000
_cell.length_b   1.000
_cell.length_c   1.000
_cell.angle_alpha   90.00
_cell.angle_beta   90.00
_cell.angle_gamma   90.00
#
_symmetry.space_group_name_H-M   'P 1'
#
loop_
_entity.id
_entity.type
_entity.pdbx_description
1 polymer ?
#
loop_
_entity_poly.entity_id
_entity_poly.type
_entity_poly.pdbx_seq_one_letter_code
_entity_poly.pdbx_strand_id
1 'polypeptide(L)'
;MKNIHYYIVTLVVLLFMVAPAKAASEAEFGKLHKTYILHTDGSQEMRVQKELTLFTHTAMNRLYGESFIVYNPEFQELKIHESYTRQKDGNIVKTPENAFVEVLPSAAADAPAYNGLKEMVVVHTGLELGATIYLDYSVITLPGYLPELDVCEQIEELTPIREYVLSVSVPENKPLHYELLSGKTVPVVKTAGGVKTVTWALKNVQPRPNMIQVSLPAGNVQAIVASTYASKADALKVIKRQFESNDKEVSELAKKLTANAQSPEQKMKQLTAYVQGLGNCRLSLSQTGYRLRPAAEVIRSAYGTEAEKAALLAALQQASGIQAEVKAVFPKTEDKDAAGLAAVSRLFVTDNAIADMQDFVSVVNMDAQPVVLETVSHVISQTDTLRVTAKTGKTLEAGYRRFELPQAQSGWAVYEGRSTTMNTTRPVNLLLRYLPDETYTCIVKVVDGMKPVVLPTDKKIDNPVGTVEVTVKKTAKEIKIVRTLKLKKQLITPAEYPAYYRLMSEWMDTGKSVLFFNLSSAVL
;
A
#
# COMPACT_ATOMS: atom_id res chain seq x y z
N MET A 1 60.79 8.22 0.49
CA MET A 1 59.69 9.08 0.95
C MET A 1 58.90 9.77 -0.18
N LYS A 2 59.49 10.12 -1.32
CA LYS A 2 58.75 10.74 -2.46
C LYS A 2 57.67 9.82 -3.10
N ASN A 3 57.90 8.51 -3.15
CA ASN A 3 56.97 7.57 -3.81
C ASN A 3 55.70 7.27 -2.99
N ILE A 4 55.76 7.37 -1.64
CA ILE A 4 54.59 7.16 -0.77
C ILE A 4 53.57 8.29 -0.92
N HIS A 5 53.99 9.52 -1.15
CA HIS A 5 53.08 10.65 -1.39
C HIS A 5 52.30 10.51 -2.69
N TYR A 6 52.87 9.96 -3.75
CA TYR A 6 52.18 9.71 -5.01
C TYR A 6 51.08 8.64 -4.85
N TYR A 7 51.34 7.57 -4.12
CA TYR A 7 50.35 6.51 -3.87
C TYR A 7 49.20 7.00 -2.98
N ILE A 8 49.45 7.85 -2.00
CA ILE A 8 48.45 8.42 -1.13
C ILE A 8 47.55 9.42 -1.92
N VAL A 9 48.13 10.26 -2.76
CA VAL A 9 47.39 11.21 -3.61
C VAL A 9 46.56 10.45 -4.65
N THR A 10 47.09 9.40 -5.27
CA THR A 10 46.35 8.56 -6.22
C THR A 10 45.22 7.79 -5.53
N LEU A 11 45.41 7.29 -4.31
CA LEU A 11 44.36 6.63 -3.54
C LEU A 11 43.27 7.59 -3.09
N VAL A 12 43.60 8.81 -2.70
CA VAL A 12 42.63 9.87 -2.32
C VAL A 12 41.87 10.34 -3.53
N VAL A 13 42.49 10.49 -4.69
CA VAL A 13 41.80 10.85 -5.95
C VAL A 13 40.88 9.73 -6.42
N LEU A 14 41.27 8.46 -6.27
CA LEU A 14 40.38 7.32 -6.56
C LEU A 14 39.20 7.19 -5.57
N LEU A 15 39.37 7.56 -4.29
CA LEU A 15 38.30 7.60 -3.31
C LEU A 15 37.26 8.71 -3.58
N PHE A 16 37.68 9.82 -4.21
CA PHE A 16 36.76 10.89 -4.60
C PHE A 16 36.02 10.62 -5.93
N MET A 17 36.43 9.64 -6.73
CA MET A 17 35.76 9.28 -7.99
C MET A 17 34.67 8.22 -7.85
N VAL A 18 34.48 7.63 -6.68
CA VAL A 18 33.30 6.79 -6.38
C VAL A 18 32.21 7.67 -5.79
N ALA A 19 31.79 8.71 -6.52
CA ALA A 19 30.44 9.22 -6.30
C ALA A 19 29.49 8.06 -6.62
N PRO A 20 28.56 7.68 -5.71
CA PRO A 20 27.57 6.68 -6.07
C PRO A 20 26.90 7.16 -7.35
N ALA A 21 27.00 6.38 -8.42
CA ALA A 21 26.29 6.65 -9.64
C ALA A 21 24.80 6.67 -9.25
N LYS A 22 24.24 7.88 -9.13
CA LYS A 22 22.81 8.04 -8.95
C LYS A 22 22.19 7.32 -10.14
N ALA A 23 21.45 6.25 -9.92
CA ALA A 23 20.75 5.59 -11.00
C ALA A 23 20.00 6.68 -11.77
N ALA A 24 20.21 6.76 -13.09
CA ALA A 24 19.54 7.75 -13.91
C ALA A 24 18.02 7.54 -13.73
N SER A 25 17.31 8.62 -13.44
CA SER A 25 15.86 8.55 -13.31
C SER A 25 15.23 8.18 -14.66
N GLU A 26 14.17 7.38 -14.61
CA GLU A 26 13.38 7.01 -15.80
C GLU A 26 12.78 8.25 -16.50
N ALA A 27 12.37 9.24 -15.70
CA ALA A 27 11.77 10.50 -16.13
C ALA A 27 11.99 11.58 -15.04
N GLU A 28 11.57 12.82 -15.30
CA GLU A 28 11.61 13.93 -14.34
C GLU A 28 10.47 14.90 -14.60
N PHE A 29 9.70 15.23 -13.56
CA PHE A 29 8.78 16.35 -13.63
C PHE A 29 9.57 17.66 -13.61
N GLY A 30 9.55 18.41 -14.70
CA GLY A 30 10.01 19.81 -14.72
C GLY A 30 9.08 20.67 -13.85
N LYS A 31 7.77 20.38 -13.94
CA LYS A 31 6.71 21.08 -13.22
C LYS A 31 5.58 20.10 -12.86
N LEU A 32 5.11 20.19 -11.63
CA LEU A 32 3.87 19.54 -11.16
C LEU A 32 3.13 20.51 -10.26
N HIS A 33 2.11 21.18 -10.82
CA HIS A 33 1.28 22.12 -10.08
C HIS A 33 -0.12 21.59 -9.90
N LYS A 34 -0.62 21.67 -8.68
CA LYS A 34 -1.99 21.28 -8.31
C LYS A 34 -2.67 22.46 -7.63
N THR A 35 -3.90 22.75 -8.04
CA THR A 35 -4.69 23.84 -7.48
C THR A 35 -6.06 23.30 -7.09
N TYR A 36 -6.46 23.58 -5.86
CA TYR A 36 -7.77 23.25 -5.31
C TYR A 36 -8.51 24.55 -5.00
N ILE A 37 -9.71 24.69 -5.50
CA ILE A 37 -10.52 25.90 -5.33
C ILE A 37 -11.92 25.51 -4.82
N LEU A 38 -12.36 26.11 -3.73
CA LEU A 38 -13.76 26.16 -3.33
C LEU A 38 -14.34 27.49 -3.81
N HIS A 39 -15.29 27.45 -4.73
CA HIS A 39 -15.97 28.63 -5.21
C HIS A 39 -17.09 29.08 -4.26
N THR A 40 -17.53 30.33 -4.40
CA THR A 40 -18.58 30.92 -3.54
C THR A 40 -19.96 30.27 -3.74
N ASP A 41 -20.20 29.63 -4.88
CA ASP A 41 -21.43 28.88 -5.19
C ASP A 41 -21.40 27.44 -4.63
N GLY A 42 -20.27 27.04 -3.99
CA GLY A 42 -20.07 25.70 -3.44
C GLY A 42 -19.54 24.68 -4.43
N SER A 43 -19.30 25.05 -5.70
CA SER A 43 -18.56 24.19 -6.64
C SER A 43 -17.09 24.10 -6.23
N GLN A 44 -16.43 23.02 -6.64
CA GLN A 44 -15.01 22.80 -6.35
C GLN A 44 -14.25 22.52 -7.64
N GLU A 45 -13.05 23.03 -7.76
CA GLU A 45 -12.18 22.75 -8.90
C GLU A 45 -10.85 22.18 -8.41
N MET A 46 -10.44 21.06 -8.99
CA MET A 46 -9.09 20.54 -8.91
C MET A 46 -8.43 20.71 -10.27
N ARG A 47 -7.37 21.53 -10.39
CA ARG A 47 -6.58 21.69 -11.62
C ARG A 47 -5.20 21.12 -11.44
N VAL A 48 -4.73 20.40 -12.44
CA VAL A 48 -3.39 19.81 -12.49
C VAL A 48 -2.67 20.26 -13.76
N GLN A 49 -1.47 20.81 -13.59
CA GLN A 49 -0.57 21.15 -14.69
C GLN A 49 0.73 20.38 -14.50
N LYS A 50 1.14 19.61 -15.49
CA LYS A 50 2.38 18.84 -15.44
C LYS A 50 3.22 19.00 -16.69
N GLU A 51 4.54 19.09 -16.49
CA GLU A 51 5.57 18.95 -17.50
C GLU A 51 6.47 17.79 -17.09
N LEU A 52 6.52 16.73 -17.89
CA LEU A 52 7.24 15.51 -17.59
C LEU A 52 8.17 15.13 -18.74
N THR A 53 9.48 15.14 -18.50
CA THR A 53 10.49 14.74 -19.48
C THR A 53 10.83 13.27 -19.32
N LEU A 54 10.85 12.52 -20.43
CA LEU A 54 11.06 11.08 -20.48
C LEU A 54 12.49 10.75 -20.90
N PHE A 55 13.20 9.91 -20.14
CA PHE A 55 14.61 9.58 -20.39
C PHE A 55 14.82 8.15 -20.87
N THR A 56 13.84 7.27 -20.68
CA THR A 56 13.96 5.85 -20.99
C THR A 56 12.74 5.30 -21.71
N HIS A 57 12.91 4.18 -22.41
CA HIS A 57 11.79 3.44 -23.01
C HIS A 57 10.81 2.90 -21.98
N THR A 58 11.27 2.57 -20.78
CA THR A 58 10.39 2.17 -19.67
C THR A 58 9.44 3.29 -19.28
N ALA A 59 9.97 4.53 -19.17
CA ALA A 59 9.15 5.71 -18.91
C ALA A 59 8.06 5.91 -19.97
N MET A 60 8.42 5.77 -21.25
CA MET A 60 7.49 5.94 -22.38
C MET A 60 6.40 4.86 -22.43
N ASN A 61 6.79 3.58 -22.29
CA ASN A 61 5.91 2.46 -22.63
C ASN A 61 5.17 1.86 -21.45
N ARG A 62 5.60 2.14 -20.19
CA ARG A 62 5.05 1.49 -19.00
C ARG A 62 4.62 2.44 -17.89
N LEU A 63 5.25 3.61 -17.77
CA LEU A 63 5.03 4.47 -16.63
C LEU A 63 4.20 5.71 -16.97
N TYR A 64 4.49 6.36 -18.09
CA TYR A 64 4.00 7.70 -18.38
C TYR A 64 3.49 7.92 -19.81
N GLY A 65 3.41 6.87 -20.64
CA GLY A 65 2.84 6.95 -21.98
C GLY A 65 1.36 7.35 -21.99
N GLU A 66 0.70 7.17 -20.85
CA GLU A 66 -0.70 7.50 -20.63
C GLU A 66 -0.88 8.29 -19.33
N SER A 67 -1.96 9.06 -19.25
CA SER A 67 -2.41 9.73 -18.03
C SER A 67 -3.85 9.34 -17.74
N PHE A 68 -4.14 9.05 -16.48
CA PHE A 68 -5.43 8.54 -16.03
C PHE A 68 -6.11 9.56 -15.12
N ILE A 69 -7.36 9.95 -15.46
CA ILE A 69 -8.13 10.95 -14.71
C ILE A 69 -9.50 10.36 -14.40
N VAL A 70 -9.72 10.00 -13.13
CA VAL A 70 -11.00 9.44 -12.69
C VAL A 70 -11.94 10.57 -12.29
N TYR A 71 -13.19 10.51 -12.75
CA TYR A 71 -14.23 11.46 -12.40
C TYR A 71 -15.62 10.81 -12.50
N ASN A 72 -16.61 11.43 -11.88
CA ASN A 72 -18.01 11.02 -11.96
C ASN A 72 -18.78 12.00 -12.85
N PRO A 73 -19.11 11.65 -14.10
CA PRO A 73 -19.75 12.59 -15.05
C PRO A 73 -21.14 13.05 -14.63
N GLU A 74 -21.79 12.38 -13.68
CA GLU A 74 -23.06 12.84 -13.11
C GLU A 74 -22.89 14.10 -12.24
N PHE A 75 -21.72 14.24 -11.60
CA PHE A 75 -21.45 15.31 -10.63
C PHE A 75 -20.20 16.11 -10.92
N GLN A 76 -19.43 15.71 -11.92
CA GLN A 76 -18.15 16.32 -12.23
C GLN A 76 -17.97 16.51 -13.73
N GLU A 77 -17.39 17.64 -14.12
CA GLU A 77 -16.97 17.94 -15.48
C GLU A 77 -15.46 17.85 -15.58
N LEU A 78 -14.96 17.08 -16.54
CA LEU A 78 -13.54 17.06 -16.89
C LEU A 78 -13.27 18.06 -18.03
N LYS A 79 -12.35 18.99 -17.82
CA LYS A 79 -11.85 19.92 -18.85
C LYS A 79 -10.37 19.66 -19.11
N ILE A 80 -10.03 19.27 -20.32
CA ILE A 80 -8.65 19.28 -20.79
C ILE A 80 -8.38 20.66 -21.40
N HIS A 81 -7.52 21.45 -20.75
CA HIS A 81 -7.16 22.79 -21.21
C HIS A 81 -6.12 22.70 -22.31
N GLU A 82 -5.09 21.85 -22.11
CA GLU A 82 -4.03 21.64 -23.08
C GLU A 82 -3.36 20.27 -22.89
N SER A 83 -3.05 19.59 -23.99
CA SER A 83 -2.28 18.34 -24.00
C SER A 83 -1.42 18.25 -25.25
N TYR A 84 -0.10 18.11 -25.06
CA TYR A 84 0.86 17.94 -26.16
C TYR A 84 2.15 17.29 -25.66
N THR A 85 2.96 16.84 -26.62
CA THR A 85 4.34 16.42 -26.40
C THR A 85 5.26 17.40 -27.11
N ARG A 86 6.22 17.97 -26.39
CA ARG A 86 7.33 18.72 -26.96
C ARG A 86 8.48 17.75 -27.19
N GLN A 87 8.82 17.50 -28.44
CA GLN A 87 9.92 16.63 -28.85
C GLN A 87 11.28 17.28 -28.53
N LYS A 88 12.34 16.47 -28.57
CA LYS A 88 13.69 16.91 -28.20
C LYS A 88 14.20 18.08 -29.09
N ASP A 89 13.77 18.12 -30.34
CA ASP A 89 14.09 19.20 -31.29
C ASP A 89 13.23 20.46 -31.09
N GLY A 90 12.27 20.43 -30.16
CA GLY A 90 11.34 21.52 -29.87
C GLY A 90 10.02 21.45 -30.63
N ASN A 91 9.84 20.48 -31.55
CA ASN A 91 8.58 20.29 -32.25
C ASN A 91 7.44 19.94 -31.26
N ILE A 92 6.25 20.52 -31.51
CA ILE A 92 5.05 20.30 -30.68
C ILE A 92 4.09 19.34 -31.39
N VAL A 93 3.86 18.20 -30.79
CA VAL A 93 2.88 17.22 -31.23
C VAL A 93 1.66 17.31 -30.31
N LYS A 94 0.59 17.93 -30.80
CA LYS A 94 -0.69 18.00 -30.03
C LYS A 94 -1.29 16.62 -29.90
N THR A 95 -1.87 16.34 -28.74
CA THR A 95 -2.63 15.11 -28.50
C THR A 95 -3.88 15.12 -29.38
N PRO A 96 -4.05 14.15 -30.29
CA PRO A 96 -5.21 14.12 -31.20
C PRO A 96 -6.50 13.70 -30.46
N GLU A 97 -7.66 14.03 -31.00
CA GLU A 97 -8.96 13.76 -30.36
C GLU A 97 -9.18 12.28 -30.03
N ASN A 98 -8.75 11.38 -30.89
CA ASN A 98 -8.87 9.94 -30.69
C ASN A 98 -7.91 9.36 -29.63
N ALA A 99 -7.04 10.16 -29.06
CA ALA A 99 -6.14 9.78 -27.96
C ALA A 99 -6.73 10.10 -26.57
N PHE A 100 -7.96 10.64 -26.52
CA PHE A 100 -8.73 10.81 -25.30
C PHE A 100 -9.79 9.72 -25.25
N VAL A 101 -9.60 8.72 -24.39
CA VAL A 101 -10.43 7.52 -24.33
C VAL A 101 -11.06 7.39 -22.94
N GLU A 102 -12.38 7.36 -22.87
CA GLU A 102 -13.08 7.09 -21.63
C GLU A 102 -13.28 5.60 -21.42
N VAL A 103 -12.89 5.12 -20.26
CA VAL A 103 -13.03 3.72 -19.82
C VAL A 103 -13.62 3.65 -18.41
N LEU A 104 -13.97 2.46 -17.96
CA LEU A 104 -14.27 2.20 -16.56
C LEU A 104 -12.96 2.15 -15.75
N PRO A 105 -12.86 2.86 -14.60
CA PRO A 105 -11.69 2.77 -13.74
C PRO A 105 -11.39 1.34 -13.31
N SER A 106 -10.12 0.93 -13.35
CA SER A 106 -9.73 -0.44 -12.97
C SER A 106 -10.10 -0.78 -11.52
N ALA A 107 -10.22 0.22 -10.64
CA ALA A 107 -10.68 0.06 -9.27
C ALA A 107 -12.16 -0.33 -9.17
N ALA A 108 -12.96 -0.06 -10.21
CA ALA A 108 -14.39 -0.36 -10.31
C ALA A 108 -14.70 -1.55 -11.25
N ALA A 109 -13.68 -2.22 -11.82
CA ALA A 109 -13.87 -3.25 -12.86
C ALA A 109 -14.81 -4.39 -12.43
N ASP A 110 -14.73 -4.82 -11.17
CA ASP A 110 -15.56 -5.89 -10.61
C ASP A 110 -16.66 -5.34 -9.67
N ALA A 111 -17.05 -4.08 -9.84
CA ALA A 111 -17.96 -3.39 -8.94
C ALA A 111 -19.08 -2.65 -9.72
N PRO A 112 -20.10 -3.36 -10.26
CA PRO A 112 -21.13 -2.79 -11.14
C PRO A 112 -21.89 -1.60 -10.56
N ALA A 113 -22.02 -1.47 -9.24
CA ALA A 113 -22.63 -0.32 -8.61
C ALA A 113 -21.91 1.01 -8.87
N TYR A 114 -20.67 0.95 -9.34
CA TYR A 114 -19.82 2.09 -9.64
C TYR A 114 -19.54 2.29 -11.13
N ASN A 115 -20.31 1.63 -12.01
CA ASN A 115 -20.19 1.77 -13.47
C ASN A 115 -20.46 3.19 -14.00
N GLY A 116 -21.03 4.07 -13.17
CA GLY A 116 -21.17 5.48 -13.46
C GLY A 116 -19.88 6.28 -13.47
N LEU A 117 -18.82 5.76 -12.82
CA LEU A 117 -17.50 6.39 -12.85
C LEU A 117 -16.84 6.24 -14.22
N LYS A 118 -16.07 7.24 -14.60
CA LYS A 118 -15.25 7.26 -15.82
C LYS A 118 -13.79 7.49 -15.47
N GLU A 119 -12.91 6.91 -16.26
CA GLU A 119 -11.50 7.22 -16.29
C GLU A 119 -11.13 7.70 -17.67
N MET A 120 -10.75 8.98 -17.79
CA MET A 120 -10.18 9.52 -19.01
C MET A 120 -8.74 9.04 -19.11
N VAL A 121 -8.45 8.28 -20.14
CA VAL A 121 -7.09 7.90 -20.55
C VAL A 121 -6.63 8.89 -21.61
N VAL A 122 -5.62 9.69 -21.27
CA VAL A 122 -4.95 10.57 -22.24
C VAL A 122 -3.72 9.84 -22.75
N VAL A 123 -3.77 9.35 -23.99
CA VAL A 123 -2.66 8.66 -24.64
C VAL A 123 -1.73 9.70 -25.24
N HIS A 124 -0.52 9.82 -24.69
CA HIS A 124 0.46 10.80 -25.18
C HIS A 124 1.10 10.32 -26.48
N THR A 125 1.06 11.17 -27.50
CA THR A 125 1.59 10.88 -28.86
C THR A 125 2.88 11.63 -29.13
N GLY A 126 3.67 11.17 -30.09
CA GLY A 126 4.95 11.82 -30.47
C GLY A 126 6.05 11.63 -29.42
N LEU A 127 5.97 10.59 -28.60
CA LEU A 127 6.94 10.29 -27.55
C LEU A 127 8.28 9.82 -28.16
N GLU A 128 9.35 10.36 -27.62
CA GLU A 128 10.74 9.95 -27.88
C GLU A 128 11.60 10.17 -26.63
N LEU A 129 12.83 9.67 -26.65
CA LEU A 129 13.76 9.91 -25.54
C LEU A 129 14.16 11.38 -25.45
N GLY A 130 13.89 12.01 -24.31
CA GLY A 130 14.09 13.44 -24.07
C GLY A 130 12.87 14.31 -24.40
N ALA A 131 11.77 13.73 -24.90
CA ALA A 131 10.52 14.45 -25.07
C ALA A 131 9.90 14.84 -23.74
N THR A 132 9.16 15.94 -23.73
CA THR A 132 8.42 16.45 -22.54
C THR A 132 6.92 16.42 -22.81
N ILE A 133 6.20 15.66 -22.02
CA ILE A 133 4.74 15.66 -21.97
C ILE A 133 4.28 16.90 -21.22
N TYR A 134 3.34 17.64 -21.81
CA TYR A 134 2.56 18.69 -21.16
C TYR A 134 1.09 18.27 -21.07
N LEU A 135 0.52 18.40 -19.88
CA LEU A 135 -0.92 18.16 -19.66
C LEU A 135 -1.44 19.14 -18.62
N ASP A 136 -2.50 19.86 -18.99
CA ASP A 136 -3.25 20.79 -18.13
C ASP A 136 -4.73 20.43 -18.18
N TYR A 137 -5.31 20.11 -17.03
CA TYR A 137 -6.72 19.75 -16.92
C TYR A 137 -7.33 20.20 -15.60
N SER A 138 -8.66 20.36 -15.60
CA SER A 138 -9.46 20.57 -14.40
C SER A 138 -10.56 19.50 -14.28
N VAL A 139 -10.80 19.07 -13.04
CA VAL A 139 -12.03 18.36 -12.64
C VAL A 139 -12.85 19.33 -11.82
N ILE A 140 -14.01 19.72 -12.36
CA ILE A 140 -14.95 20.68 -11.74
C ILE A 140 -16.08 19.87 -11.12
N THR A 141 -16.25 19.99 -9.82
CA THR A 141 -17.26 19.28 -9.05
C THR A 141 -18.46 20.20 -8.80
N LEU A 142 -19.66 19.73 -9.09
CA LEU A 142 -20.92 20.47 -8.87
C LEU A 142 -21.16 20.72 -7.37
N PRO A 143 -21.83 21.81 -7.01
CA PRO A 143 -22.19 22.11 -5.63
C PRO A 143 -22.99 20.97 -5.00
N GLY A 144 -22.63 20.60 -3.74
CA GLY A 144 -23.34 19.59 -2.95
C GLY A 144 -22.99 18.12 -3.25
N TYR A 145 -22.14 17.84 -4.24
CA TYR A 145 -21.61 16.47 -4.42
C TYR A 145 -20.57 16.13 -3.34
N LEU A 146 -19.55 16.95 -3.19
CA LEU A 146 -18.63 16.87 -2.06
C LEU A 146 -19.10 17.82 -0.95
N PRO A 147 -19.13 17.37 0.31
CA PRO A 147 -19.71 18.17 1.39
C PRO A 147 -18.86 19.40 1.75
N GLU A 148 -17.55 19.30 1.65
CA GLU A 148 -16.57 20.36 1.92
C GLU A 148 -15.34 20.17 1.04
N LEU A 149 -14.51 21.21 0.86
CA LEU A 149 -13.22 21.06 0.21
C LEU A 149 -12.27 20.34 1.18
N ASP A 150 -11.74 19.21 0.73
CA ASP A 150 -10.93 18.33 1.55
C ASP A 150 -9.80 17.71 0.71
N VAL A 151 -8.57 17.98 1.08
CA VAL A 151 -7.37 17.66 0.32
C VAL A 151 -6.44 16.78 1.14
N CYS A 152 -5.99 15.69 0.54
CA CYS A 152 -4.89 14.88 1.05
C CYS A 152 -4.00 14.48 -0.13
N GLU A 153 -2.97 15.28 -0.37
CA GLU A 153 -2.08 15.13 -1.53
C GLU A 153 -0.69 14.68 -1.11
N GLN A 154 -0.32 13.50 -1.55
CA GLN A 154 1.05 13.01 -1.48
C GLN A 154 1.93 13.78 -2.46
N ILE A 155 3.11 14.22 -2.00
CA ILE A 155 3.99 15.09 -2.80
C ILE A 155 4.92 14.28 -3.69
N GLU A 156 5.56 13.25 -3.12
CA GLU A 156 6.56 12.47 -3.85
C GLU A 156 5.92 11.56 -4.91
N GLU A 157 6.46 11.63 -6.10
CA GLU A 157 6.16 10.72 -7.22
C GLU A 157 7.23 9.63 -7.34
N LEU A 158 7.07 8.70 -8.28
CA LEU A 158 8.07 7.66 -8.59
C LEU A 158 9.32 8.24 -9.25
N THR A 159 9.25 9.47 -9.70
CA THR A 159 10.31 10.19 -10.40
C THR A 159 10.54 11.56 -9.76
N PRO A 160 11.74 12.17 -9.84
CA PRO A 160 12.02 13.46 -9.25
C PRO A 160 11.11 14.58 -9.79
N ILE A 161 10.86 15.60 -8.94
CA ILE A 161 10.11 16.80 -9.33
C ILE A 161 10.99 18.03 -9.10
N ARG A 162 11.27 18.80 -10.14
CA ARG A 162 12.05 20.04 -10.00
C ARG A 162 11.27 21.14 -9.31
N GLU A 163 10.01 21.31 -9.72
CA GLU A 163 9.10 22.30 -9.15
C GLU A 163 7.75 21.67 -8.86
N TYR A 164 7.42 21.60 -7.57
CA TYR A 164 6.11 21.19 -7.08
C TYR A 164 5.43 22.39 -6.45
N VAL A 165 4.20 22.69 -6.88
CA VAL A 165 3.36 23.72 -6.26
C VAL A 165 1.99 23.13 -5.98
N LEU A 166 1.52 23.31 -4.73
CA LEU A 166 0.13 23.05 -4.39
C LEU A 166 -0.47 24.30 -3.79
N SER A 167 -1.62 24.71 -4.31
CA SER A 167 -2.39 25.86 -3.81
C SER A 167 -3.81 25.43 -3.45
N VAL A 168 -4.29 25.91 -2.30
CA VAL A 168 -5.68 25.74 -1.86
C VAL A 168 -6.29 27.12 -1.68
N SER A 169 -7.38 27.39 -2.40
CA SER A 169 -8.09 28.67 -2.41
C SER A 169 -9.53 28.49 -1.94
N VAL A 170 -9.95 29.29 -0.96
CA VAL A 170 -11.31 29.24 -0.41
C VAL A 170 -11.84 30.67 -0.18
N PRO A 171 -13.16 30.91 -0.15
CA PRO A 171 -13.73 32.16 0.31
C PRO A 171 -13.16 32.52 1.70
N GLU A 172 -12.83 33.79 1.92
CA GLU A 172 -12.16 34.26 3.14
C GLU A 172 -12.93 33.94 4.42
N ASN A 173 -14.24 33.86 4.35
CA ASN A 173 -15.12 33.53 5.49
C ASN A 173 -15.24 32.02 5.77
N LYS A 174 -14.65 31.16 4.93
CA LYS A 174 -14.60 29.71 5.19
C LYS A 174 -13.42 29.36 6.08
N PRO A 175 -13.59 28.48 7.08
CA PRO A 175 -12.44 27.91 7.81
C PRO A 175 -11.56 27.15 6.81
N LEU A 176 -10.27 27.18 7.02
CA LEU A 176 -9.30 26.36 6.29
C LEU A 176 -8.20 25.95 7.26
N HIS A 177 -8.25 24.69 7.67
CA HIS A 177 -7.22 24.00 8.42
C HIS A 177 -6.25 23.33 7.46
N TYR A 178 -4.95 23.35 7.70
CA TYR A 178 -3.98 22.76 6.78
C TYR A 178 -2.64 22.45 7.46
N GLU A 179 -1.94 21.44 6.94
CA GLU A 179 -0.61 21.04 7.41
C GLU A 179 0.20 20.35 6.30
N LEU A 180 1.52 20.49 6.34
CA LEU A 180 2.46 19.68 5.56
C LEU A 180 3.03 18.58 6.46
N LEU A 181 2.60 17.35 6.23
CA LEU A 181 3.05 16.18 6.97
C LEU A 181 4.45 15.75 6.53
N SER A 182 5.29 15.39 7.48
CA SER A 182 6.66 14.90 7.25
C SER A 182 7.55 15.85 6.44
N GLY A 183 7.21 17.14 6.39
CA GLY A 183 7.95 18.19 5.68
C GLY A 183 8.23 19.41 6.55
N LYS A 184 9.04 20.35 6.04
CA LYS A 184 9.42 21.57 6.75
C LYS A 184 9.06 22.86 6.01
N THR A 185 8.50 22.75 4.80
CA THR A 185 8.15 23.92 3.98
C THR A 185 6.95 24.63 4.57
N VAL A 186 7.14 25.90 4.93
CA VAL A 186 6.06 26.77 5.41
C VAL A 186 5.29 27.32 4.20
N PRO A 187 3.96 27.25 4.16
CA PRO A 187 3.18 27.80 3.07
C PRO A 187 3.14 29.32 3.06
N VAL A 188 2.96 29.89 1.89
CA VAL A 188 2.64 31.31 1.74
C VAL A 188 1.13 31.47 1.77
N VAL A 189 0.64 32.34 2.66
CA VAL A 189 -0.78 32.67 2.80
C VAL A 189 -1.04 34.05 2.23
N LYS A 190 -2.01 34.18 1.32
CA LYS A 190 -2.44 35.47 0.74
C LYS A 190 -3.97 35.55 0.80
N THR A 191 -4.47 36.73 1.16
CA THR A 191 -5.90 37.06 1.07
C THR A 191 -6.06 38.23 0.12
N ALA A 192 -6.83 38.07 -0.93
CA ALA A 192 -7.12 39.11 -1.89
C ALA A 192 -8.50 38.87 -2.54
N GLY A 193 -9.27 39.94 -2.74
CA GLY A 193 -10.58 39.84 -3.41
C GLY A 193 -11.58 38.92 -2.71
N GLY A 194 -11.51 38.80 -1.38
CA GLY A 194 -12.40 37.91 -0.61
C GLY A 194 -12.03 36.41 -0.69
N VAL A 195 -10.84 36.09 -1.22
CA VAL A 195 -10.34 34.71 -1.34
C VAL A 195 -9.05 34.59 -0.53
N LYS A 196 -8.98 33.56 0.34
CA LYS A 196 -7.79 33.13 1.05
C LYS A 196 -7.13 32.01 0.26
N THR A 197 -5.85 32.17 -0.09
CA THR A 197 -5.05 31.16 -0.78
C THR A 197 -3.85 30.77 0.06
N VAL A 198 -3.65 29.47 0.23
CA VAL A 198 -2.49 28.87 0.92
C VAL A 198 -1.69 28.08 -0.13
N THR A 199 -0.39 28.40 -0.27
CA THR A 199 0.46 27.83 -1.32
C THR A 199 1.74 27.24 -0.72
N TRP A 200 2.00 25.99 -1.02
CA TRP A 200 3.30 25.33 -0.81
C TRP A 200 4.06 25.27 -2.12
N ALA A 201 5.32 25.66 -2.10
CA ALA A 201 6.23 25.56 -3.24
C ALA A 201 7.49 24.83 -2.79
N LEU A 202 7.73 23.67 -3.40
CA LEU A 202 8.87 22.81 -3.11
C LEU A 202 9.73 22.68 -4.37
N LYS A 203 11.05 22.60 -4.19
CA LYS A 203 12.01 22.42 -5.29
C LYS A 203 12.82 21.14 -5.07
N ASN A 204 13.14 20.48 -6.18
CA ASN A 204 14.01 19.29 -6.19
C ASN A 204 13.51 18.18 -5.25
N VAL A 205 12.19 17.90 -5.30
CA VAL A 205 11.57 16.82 -4.55
C VAL A 205 12.15 15.49 -5.03
N GLN A 206 12.66 14.71 -4.07
CA GLN A 206 13.23 13.41 -4.40
C GLN A 206 12.12 12.39 -4.66
N PRO A 207 12.36 11.41 -5.54
CA PRO A 207 11.36 10.38 -5.80
C PRO A 207 11.11 9.54 -4.55
N ARG A 208 9.85 9.13 -4.36
CA ARG A 208 9.54 8.12 -3.34
C ARG A 208 10.21 6.80 -3.70
N PRO A 209 10.64 6.02 -2.72
CA PRO A 209 11.16 4.69 -2.97
C PRO A 209 10.11 3.81 -3.68
N ASN A 210 10.50 3.19 -4.79
CA ASN A 210 9.65 2.19 -5.48
C ASN A 210 9.73 0.86 -4.72
N MET A 211 9.04 0.78 -3.59
CA MET A 211 9.04 -0.35 -2.68
C MET A 211 7.62 -0.72 -2.27
N ILE A 212 7.42 -1.99 -1.94
CA ILE A 212 6.16 -2.47 -1.39
C ILE A 212 5.88 -1.77 -0.04
N GLN A 213 4.62 -1.43 0.21
CA GLN A 213 4.14 -0.88 1.50
C GLN A 213 4.75 0.48 1.89
N VAL A 214 5.04 1.33 0.92
CA VAL A 214 5.27 2.75 1.17
C VAL A 214 3.92 3.44 1.22
N SER A 215 3.55 3.99 2.37
CA SER A 215 2.25 4.61 2.57
C SER A 215 2.31 5.78 3.55
N LEU A 216 1.39 6.72 3.44
CA LEU A 216 1.25 7.85 4.34
C LEU A 216 1.09 7.42 5.81
N PRO A 217 0.24 6.42 6.16
CA PRO A 217 0.09 5.99 7.56
C PRO A 217 1.37 5.46 8.22
N ALA A 218 2.34 5.02 7.42
CA ALA A 218 3.63 4.57 7.95
C ALA A 218 4.65 5.71 8.13
N GLY A 219 4.27 6.97 7.91
CA GLY A 219 5.16 8.14 8.02
C GLY A 219 6.27 8.17 6.95
N ASN A 220 6.05 7.49 5.81
CA ASN A 220 7.08 7.28 4.80
C ASN A 220 7.09 8.30 3.67
N VAL A 221 6.09 9.18 3.63
CA VAL A 221 5.89 10.14 2.53
C VAL A 221 5.47 11.50 3.07
N GLN A 222 5.84 12.56 2.35
CA GLN A 222 5.32 13.90 2.61
C GLN A 222 3.93 14.03 1.99
N ALA A 223 3.03 14.67 2.71
CA ALA A 223 1.71 14.97 2.19
C ALA A 223 1.20 16.32 2.68
N ILE A 224 0.42 16.98 1.84
CA ILE A 224 -0.33 18.18 2.24
C ILE A 224 -1.76 17.76 2.54
N VAL A 225 -2.21 18.08 3.74
CA VAL A 225 -3.62 17.97 4.13
C VAL A 225 -4.20 19.37 4.27
N ALA A 226 -5.44 19.54 3.79
CA ALA A 226 -6.17 20.79 3.97
C ALA A 226 -7.67 20.52 3.96
N SER A 227 -8.42 21.14 4.87
CA SER A 227 -9.83 20.87 5.04
C SER A 227 -10.61 22.14 5.40
N THR A 228 -11.80 22.29 4.82
CA THR A 228 -12.75 23.34 5.17
C THR A 228 -13.81 22.88 6.17
N TYR A 229 -13.77 21.65 6.63
CA TYR A 229 -14.58 21.21 7.76
C TYR A 229 -14.25 22.06 9.00
N ALA A 230 -15.29 22.44 9.74
CA ALA A 230 -15.09 23.22 10.98
C ALA A 230 -14.35 22.40 12.04
N SER A 231 -14.47 21.09 12.01
CA SER A 231 -13.76 20.16 12.88
C SER A 231 -13.71 18.75 12.28
N LYS A 232 -12.80 17.92 12.80
CA LYS A 232 -12.74 16.49 12.48
C LYS A 232 -14.05 15.77 12.82
N ALA A 233 -14.73 16.19 13.89
CA ALA A 233 -16.04 15.63 14.25
C ALA A 233 -17.09 15.94 13.18
N ASP A 234 -17.08 17.15 12.59
CA ASP A 234 -18.02 17.51 11.52
C ASP A 234 -17.73 16.72 10.24
N ALA A 235 -16.46 16.50 9.93
CA ALA A 235 -16.07 15.61 8.83
C ALA A 235 -16.63 14.20 9.04
N LEU A 236 -16.41 13.59 10.19
CA LEU A 236 -16.88 12.24 10.49
C LEU A 236 -18.40 12.09 10.51
N LYS A 237 -19.17 13.15 10.85
CA LYS A 237 -20.65 13.13 10.78
C LYS A 237 -21.18 12.82 9.38
N VAL A 238 -20.45 13.18 8.33
CA VAL A 238 -20.85 12.91 6.94
C VAL A 238 -20.99 11.41 6.69
N ILE A 239 -20.04 10.62 7.20
CA ILE A 239 -20.06 9.16 7.00
C ILE A 239 -20.75 8.41 8.14
N LYS A 240 -20.70 8.93 9.38
CA LYS A 240 -21.29 8.30 10.57
C LYS A 240 -22.76 7.91 10.35
N ARG A 241 -23.56 8.81 9.78
CA ARG A 241 -25.00 8.58 9.51
C ARG A 241 -25.26 7.40 8.58
N GLN A 242 -24.25 6.97 7.83
CA GLN A 242 -24.37 5.88 6.86
C GLN A 242 -24.01 4.51 7.46
N PHE A 243 -23.54 4.47 8.72
CA PHE A 243 -23.28 3.23 9.45
C PHE A 243 -24.50 2.68 10.20
N GLU A 244 -25.55 3.47 10.34
CA GLU A 244 -26.78 3.04 10.98
C GLU A 244 -27.58 2.15 10.01
N SER A 245 -27.87 0.93 10.41
CA SER A 245 -28.68 0.00 9.62
C SER A 245 -29.66 -0.75 10.51
N ASN A 246 -30.93 -0.54 10.25
CA ASN A 246 -32.03 -1.32 10.83
C ASN A 246 -32.62 -2.31 9.80
N ASP A 247 -31.81 -2.73 8.83
CA ASP A 247 -32.26 -3.56 7.73
C ASP A 247 -32.53 -5.00 8.21
N LYS A 248 -33.69 -5.52 7.81
CA LYS A 248 -34.13 -6.89 8.14
C LYS A 248 -33.18 -7.94 7.56
N GLU A 249 -32.68 -7.72 6.35
CA GLU A 249 -31.75 -8.64 5.66
C GLU A 249 -30.42 -8.77 6.44
N VAL A 250 -29.90 -7.65 6.98
CA VAL A 250 -28.72 -7.65 7.84
C VAL A 250 -28.98 -8.46 9.11
N SER A 251 -30.14 -8.26 9.74
CA SER A 251 -30.51 -8.96 10.98
C SER A 251 -30.70 -10.47 10.77
N GLU A 252 -31.32 -10.88 9.66
CA GLU A 252 -31.49 -12.29 9.29
C GLU A 252 -30.16 -12.96 8.98
N LEU A 253 -29.27 -12.29 8.24
CA LEU A 253 -27.93 -12.78 7.96
C LEU A 253 -27.11 -12.93 9.23
N ALA A 254 -27.13 -11.93 10.12
CA ALA A 254 -26.43 -11.98 11.40
C ALA A 254 -26.88 -13.20 12.24
N LYS A 255 -28.18 -13.44 12.36
CA LYS A 255 -28.74 -14.63 13.04
C LYS A 255 -28.25 -15.94 12.41
N LYS A 256 -28.28 -16.01 11.06
CA LYS A 256 -27.84 -17.21 10.32
C LYS A 256 -26.34 -17.50 10.56
N LEU A 257 -25.50 -16.47 10.43
CA LEU A 257 -24.05 -16.63 10.60
C LEU A 257 -23.65 -17.01 12.02
N THR A 258 -24.40 -16.53 13.02
CA THR A 258 -24.05 -16.74 14.44
C THR A 258 -24.85 -17.84 15.13
N ALA A 259 -25.68 -18.60 14.39
CA ALA A 259 -26.58 -19.63 14.93
C ALA A 259 -25.88 -20.69 15.82
N ASN A 260 -24.65 -21.06 15.48
CA ASN A 260 -23.87 -22.08 16.19
C ASN A 260 -22.79 -21.49 17.12
N ALA A 261 -22.72 -20.17 17.25
CA ALA A 261 -21.72 -19.52 18.09
C ALA A 261 -22.11 -19.55 19.55
N GLN A 262 -21.21 -20.01 20.41
CA GLN A 262 -21.45 -20.19 21.86
C GLN A 262 -20.87 -19.02 22.68
N SER A 263 -20.10 -18.12 22.08
CA SER A 263 -19.54 -16.95 22.76
C SER A 263 -19.54 -15.72 21.84
N PRO A 264 -19.45 -14.50 22.42
CA PRO A 264 -19.30 -13.26 21.63
C PRO A 264 -18.08 -13.29 20.69
N GLU A 265 -16.95 -13.88 21.11
CA GLU A 265 -15.74 -14.00 20.32
C GLU A 265 -15.96 -14.91 19.11
N GLN A 266 -16.69 -16.02 19.27
CA GLN A 266 -17.05 -16.91 18.16
C GLN A 266 -17.97 -16.20 17.18
N LYS A 267 -18.98 -15.46 17.65
CA LYS A 267 -19.84 -14.63 16.79
C LYS A 267 -19.00 -13.65 15.99
N MET A 268 -18.15 -12.89 16.66
CA MET A 268 -17.27 -11.89 16.02
C MET A 268 -16.38 -12.51 14.95
N LYS A 269 -15.77 -13.67 15.24
CA LYS A 269 -14.94 -14.40 14.27
C LYS A 269 -15.73 -14.82 13.03
N GLN A 270 -16.96 -15.32 13.19
CA GLN A 270 -17.81 -15.75 12.08
C GLN A 270 -18.26 -14.57 11.22
N LEU A 271 -18.69 -13.46 11.85
CA LEU A 271 -19.09 -12.25 11.15
C LEU A 271 -17.92 -11.62 10.38
N THR A 272 -16.74 -11.54 11.01
CA THR A 272 -15.53 -11.03 10.38
C THR A 272 -15.11 -11.89 9.19
N ALA A 273 -15.13 -13.21 9.34
CA ALA A 273 -14.79 -14.14 8.26
C ALA A 273 -15.74 -13.99 7.05
N TYR A 274 -17.04 -13.81 7.29
CA TYR A 274 -18.00 -13.54 6.22
C TYR A 274 -17.67 -12.27 5.46
N VAL A 275 -17.47 -11.14 6.16
CA VAL A 275 -17.18 -9.85 5.54
C VAL A 275 -15.83 -9.86 4.81
N GLN A 276 -14.81 -10.54 5.35
CA GLN A 276 -13.52 -10.70 4.69
C GLN A 276 -13.62 -11.53 3.41
N GLY A 277 -14.56 -12.49 3.34
CA GLY A 277 -14.82 -13.31 2.16
C GLY A 277 -15.51 -12.57 1.01
N LEU A 278 -16.08 -11.38 1.24
CA LEU A 278 -16.69 -10.57 0.18
C LEU A 278 -15.63 -10.01 -0.78
N GLY A 279 -16.03 -9.80 -2.03
CA GLY A 279 -15.21 -9.12 -3.03
C GLY A 279 -14.74 -7.73 -2.57
N ASN A 280 -13.59 -7.29 -3.07
CA ASN A 280 -13.00 -5.99 -2.73
C ASN A 280 -13.16 -5.01 -3.88
N CYS A 281 -13.84 -3.89 -3.64
CA CYS A 281 -13.80 -2.71 -4.48
C CYS A 281 -12.71 -1.76 -3.96
N ARG A 282 -11.78 -1.35 -4.83
CA ARG A 282 -10.60 -0.55 -4.45
C ARG A 282 -10.81 0.96 -4.52
N LEU A 283 -12.04 1.41 -4.72
CA LEU A 283 -12.37 2.82 -4.70
C LEU A 283 -12.18 3.41 -3.31
N SER A 284 -11.57 4.60 -3.26
CA SER A 284 -11.44 5.38 -2.03
C SER A 284 -12.75 6.10 -1.68
N LEU A 285 -12.88 6.56 -0.43
CA LEU A 285 -14.02 7.36 0.01
C LEU A 285 -14.25 8.61 -0.84
N SER A 286 -13.19 9.31 -1.25
CA SER A 286 -13.30 10.50 -2.09
C SER A 286 -13.83 10.19 -3.49
N GLN A 287 -13.40 9.06 -4.09
CA GLN A 287 -13.90 8.61 -5.40
C GLN A 287 -15.38 8.23 -5.38
N THR A 288 -15.90 7.81 -4.22
CA THR A 288 -17.34 7.55 -4.04
C THR A 288 -18.12 8.78 -3.57
N GLY A 289 -17.50 9.96 -3.52
CA GLY A 289 -18.10 11.18 -3.00
C GLY A 289 -18.49 11.08 -1.51
N TYR A 290 -17.74 10.30 -0.73
CA TYR A 290 -18.02 9.99 0.67
C TYR A 290 -19.38 9.31 0.91
N ARG A 291 -19.89 8.60 -0.10
CA ARG A 291 -21.14 7.86 -0.03
C ARG A 291 -20.86 6.36 0.09
N LEU A 292 -21.57 5.71 1.00
CA LEU A 292 -21.54 4.27 1.21
C LEU A 292 -22.86 3.67 0.74
N ARG A 293 -22.81 2.53 0.07
CA ARG A 293 -24.02 1.77 -0.23
C ARG A 293 -24.62 1.19 1.07
N PRO A 294 -25.94 1.06 1.15
CA PRO A 294 -26.60 0.37 2.26
C PRO A 294 -26.04 -1.04 2.49
N ALA A 295 -25.94 -1.47 3.75
CA ALA A 295 -25.40 -2.78 4.11
C ALA A 295 -26.08 -3.95 3.39
N ALA A 296 -27.41 -3.88 3.17
CA ALA A 296 -28.17 -4.87 2.41
C ALA A 296 -27.73 -4.96 0.93
N GLU A 297 -27.35 -3.85 0.30
CA GLU A 297 -26.83 -3.88 -1.07
C GLU A 297 -25.44 -4.52 -1.14
N VAL A 298 -24.60 -4.28 -0.14
CA VAL A 298 -23.29 -4.93 -0.01
C VAL A 298 -23.45 -6.44 0.13
N ILE A 299 -24.42 -6.89 0.93
CA ILE A 299 -24.78 -8.31 1.07
C ILE A 299 -25.19 -8.90 -0.28
N ARG A 300 -26.16 -8.27 -0.96
CA ARG A 300 -26.72 -8.78 -2.24
C ARG A 300 -25.70 -8.81 -3.37
N SER A 301 -24.82 -7.82 -3.41
CA SER A 301 -23.78 -7.72 -4.45
C SER A 301 -22.55 -8.57 -4.14
N ALA A 302 -22.37 -9.03 -2.91
CA ALA A 302 -21.25 -9.81 -2.42
C ALA A 302 -19.86 -9.13 -2.59
N TYR A 303 -19.80 -7.80 -2.69
CA TYR A 303 -18.58 -7.00 -2.70
C TYR A 303 -18.81 -5.64 -2.04
N GLY A 304 -17.73 -4.99 -1.61
CA GLY A 304 -17.79 -3.63 -1.09
C GLY A 304 -16.44 -2.94 -1.07
N THR A 305 -16.47 -1.60 -0.92
CA THR A 305 -15.29 -0.83 -0.56
C THR A 305 -14.87 -1.16 0.89
N GLU A 306 -13.67 -0.78 1.29
CA GLU A 306 -13.22 -0.99 2.67
C GLU A 306 -14.19 -0.34 3.68
N ALA A 307 -14.64 0.87 3.39
CA ALA A 307 -15.61 1.61 4.22
C ALA A 307 -16.97 0.91 4.30
N GLU A 308 -17.49 0.42 3.18
CA GLU A 308 -18.76 -0.34 3.14
C GLU A 308 -18.66 -1.66 3.90
N LYS A 309 -17.53 -2.35 3.78
CA LYS A 309 -17.28 -3.60 4.52
C LYS A 309 -17.17 -3.35 6.03
N ALA A 310 -16.55 -2.24 6.44
CA ALA A 310 -16.51 -1.83 7.84
C ALA A 310 -17.92 -1.50 8.37
N ALA A 311 -18.74 -0.80 7.58
CA ALA A 311 -20.12 -0.48 7.92
C ALA A 311 -20.98 -1.76 8.05
N LEU A 312 -20.87 -2.67 7.09
CA LEU A 312 -21.57 -3.96 7.13
C LEU A 312 -21.16 -4.79 8.37
N LEU A 313 -19.86 -4.85 8.67
CA LEU A 313 -19.39 -5.59 9.86
C LEU A 313 -19.97 -5.00 11.15
N ALA A 314 -19.96 -3.67 11.28
CA ALA A 314 -20.55 -3.00 12.43
C ALA A 314 -22.07 -3.32 12.56
N ALA A 315 -22.81 -3.25 11.46
CA ALA A 315 -24.23 -3.55 11.42
C ALA A 315 -24.55 -5.02 11.80
N LEU A 316 -23.76 -5.98 11.29
CA LEU A 316 -23.88 -7.40 11.62
C LEU A 316 -23.58 -7.68 13.11
N GLN A 317 -22.55 -7.02 13.67
CA GLN A 317 -22.22 -7.16 15.09
C GLN A 317 -23.34 -6.60 15.98
N GLN A 318 -23.85 -5.41 15.69
CA GLN A 318 -24.97 -4.80 16.40
C GLN A 318 -26.22 -5.69 16.35
N ALA A 319 -26.57 -6.22 15.17
CA ALA A 319 -27.67 -7.15 14.99
C ALA A 319 -27.49 -8.49 15.76
N SER A 320 -26.26 -8.84 16.12
CA SER A 320 -25.90 -10.02 16.91
C SER A 320 -25.79 -9.73 18.42
N GLY A 321 -26.12 -8.50 18.85
CA GLY A 321 -26.01 -8.06 20.25
C GLY A 321 -24.57 -7.78 20.71
N ILE A 322 -23.64 -7.56 19.77
CA ILE A 322 -22.26 -7.18 20.05
C ILE A 322 -22.12 -5.68 19.88
N GLN A 323 -21.56 -5.01 20.88
CA GLN A 323 -21.24 -3.58 20.73
C GLN A 323 -20.15 -3.43 19.67
N ALA A 324 -20.50 -2.71 18.59
CA ALA A 324 -19.61 -2.41 17.50
C ALA A 324 -19.33 -0.91 17.42
N GLU A 325 -18.08 -0.55 17.29
CA GLU A 325 -17.66 0.82 17.10
C GLU A 325 -16.75 0.92 15.87
N VAL A 326 -17.18 1.73 14.90
CA VAL A 326 -16.34 2.03 13.73
C VAL A 326 -15.30 3.07 14.14
N LYS A 327 -14.06 2.80 13.77
CA LYS A 327 -12.90 3.65 14.04
C LYS A 327 -12.31 4.14 12.73
N ALA A 328 -11.82 5.37 12.74
CA ALA A 328 -11.16 6.00 11.59
C ALA A 328 -9.69 6.27 11.92
N VAL A 329 -8.82 5.98 10.95
CA VAL A 329 -7.39 6.23 11.02
C VAL A 329 -7.05 7.45 10.19
N PHE A 330 -6.51 8.46 10.84
CA PHE A 330 -6.00 9.69 10.24
C PHE A 330 -4.48 9.75 10.35
N PRO A 331 -3.78 10.49 9.49
CA PRO A 331 -2.41 10.88 9.79
C PRO A 331 -2.38 11.72 11.05
N LYS A 332 -1.28 11.62 11.80
CA LYS A 332 -1.07 12.46 12.97
C LYS A 332 -0.74 13.88 12.52
N THR A 333 -1.48 14.85 13.01
CA THR A 333 -1.37 16.27 12.68
C THR A 333 -1.18 17.10 13.96
N GLU A 334 -0.47 18.22 13.86
CA GLU A 334 -0.38 19.21 14.95
C GLU A 334 -1.71 19.99 15.07
N ASP A 335 -2.24 20.49 13.95
CA ASP A 335 -3.63 20.96 13.89
C ASP A 335 -4.57 19.76 13.76
N LYS A 336 -5.27 19.42 14.84
CA LYS A 336 -6.18 18.26 14.91
C LYS A 336 -7.27 18.24 13.82
N ASP A 337 -7.61 19.39 13.25
CA ASP A 337 -8.68 19.58 12.28
C ASP A 337 -8.16 19.73 10.84
N ALA A 338 -6.84 19.73 10.61
CA ALA A 338 -6.25 19.82 9.27
C ALA A 338 -6.54 18.63 8.37
N ALA A 339 -6.72 17.44 8.96
CA ALA A 339 -7.00 16.21 8.23
C ALA A 339 -8.51 15.91 8.25
N GLY A 340 -9.17 16.08 7.12
CA GLY A 340 -10.57 15.72 6.90
C GLY A 340 -10.75 14.30 6.37
N LEU A 341 -11.90 14.01 5.73
CA LEU A 341 -12.24 12.67 5.23
C LEU A 341 -11.30 12.17 4.13
N ALA A 342 -10.73 13.05 3.31
CA ALA A 342 -9.77 12.70 2.28
C ALA A 342 -8.49 12.07 2.87
N ALA A 343 -8.18 12.39 4.12
CA ALA A 343 -7.03 11.87 4.84
C ALA A 343 -7.31 10.58 5.64
N VAL A 344 -8.56 10.08 5.64
CA VAL A 344 -8.90 8.80 6.27
C VAL A 344 -8.23 7.69 5.49
N SER A 345 -7.21 7.10 6.08
CA SER A 345 -6.46 6.00 5.47
C SER A 345 -7.13 4.64 5.66
N ARG A 346 -8.00 4.51 6.67
CA ARG A 346 -8.70 3.27 6.99
C ARG A 346 -9.93 3.49 7.85
N LEU A 347 -10.98 2.69 7.62
CA LEU A 347 -12.11 2.51 8.51
C LEU A 347 -12.16 1.04 8.96
N PHE A 348 -12.33 0.78 10.27
CA PHE A 348 -12.34 -0.58 10.78
C PHE A 348 -13.17 -0.70 12.07
N VAL A 349 -13.60 -1.90 12.40
CA VAL A 349 -14.34 -2.22 13.66
C VAL A 349 -13.41 -2.85 14.68
N THR A 350 -12.57 -3.79 14.23
CA THR A 350 -11.60 -4.50 15.09
C THR A 350 -10.30 -4.69 14.34
N ASP A 351 -9.23 -4.01 14.78
CA ASP A 351 -7.89 -4.21 14.23
C ASP A 351 -6.82 -3.76 15.22
N ASN A 352 -5.87 -4.63 15.48
CA ASN A 352 -4.76 -4.38 16.41
C ASN A 352 -3.46 -3.97 15.70
N ALA A 353 -3.37 -4.16 14.37
CA ALA A 353 -2.16 -3.82 13.61
C ALA A 353 -1.83 -2.32 13.61
N ILE A 354 -2.82 -1.46 13.92
CA ILE A 354 -2.65 0.00 13.95
C ILE A 354 -1.96 0.46 15.24
N ALA A 355 -2.00 -0.33 16.30
CA ALA A 355 -1.37 0.03 17.57
C ALA A 355 0.14 0.31 17.40
N ASP A 356 0.83 -0.44 16.55
CA ASP A 356 2.26 -0.25 16.27
C ASP A 356 2.57 1.03 15.48
N MET A 357 1.55 1.74 14.98
CA MET A 357 1.69 2.95 14.17
C MET A 357 1.28 4.23 14.91
N GLN A 358 1.01 4.20 16.20
CA GLN A 358 0.52 5.35 16.99
C GLN A 358 1.43 6.58 16.92
N ASP A 359 2.70 6.43 16.56
CA ASP A 359 3.60 7.56 16.34
C ASP A 359 3.27 8.36 15.07
N PHE A 360 2.63 7.73 14.08
CA PHE A 360 2.37 8.30 12.75
C PHE A 360 0.90 8.56 12.49
N VAL A 361 0.01 7.87 13.21
CA VAL A 361 -1.43 7.97 13.00
C VAL A 361 -2.18 8.33 14.28
N SER A 362 -3.35 8.90 14.09
CA SER A 362 -4.35 9.15 15.12
C SER A 362 -5.56 8.29 14.83
N VAL A 363 -6.01 7.51 15.80
CA VAL A 363 -7.22 6.69 15.70
C VAL A 363 -8.31 7.36 16.53
N VAL A 364 -9.46 7.56 15.90
CA VAL A 364 -10.62 8.17 16.56
C VAL A 364 -11.87 7.33 16.29
N ASN A 365 -12.84 7.39 17.20
CA ASN A 365 -14.17 6.87 16.92
C ASN A 365 -14.97 7.83 16.02
N MET A 366 -16.20 7.49 15.68
CA MET A 366 -17.05 8.32 14.80
C MET A 366 -17.53 9.63 15.45
N ASP A 367 -17.23 9.88 16.72
CA ASP A 367 -17.43 11.15 17.40
C ASP A 367 -16.14 11.95 17.57
N ALA A 368 -15.10 11.59 16.80
CA ALA A 368 -13.75 12.17 16.84
C ALA A 368 -13.05 12.04 18.19
N GLN A 369 -13.51 11.16 19.07
CA GLN A 369 -12.81 10.91 20.34
C GLN A 369 -11.61 10.00 20.10
N PRO A 370 -10.44 10.32 20.67
CA PRO A 370 -9.26 9.48 20.56
C PRO A 370 -9.52 8.07 21.08
N VAL A 371 -9.07 7.08 20.34
CA VAL A 371 -9.13 5.67 20.74
C VAL A 371 -7.71 5.18 20.97
N VAL A 372 -7.45 4.76 22.22
CA VAL A 372 -6.22 4.05 22.56
C VAL A 372 -6.42 2.58 22.21
N LEU A 373 -5.66 2.10 21.22
CA LEU A 373 -5.67 0.69 20.87
C LEU A 373 -4.73 -0.06 21.81
N GLU A 374 -5.22 -1.13 22.40
CA GLU A 374 -4.34 -2.04 23.14
C GLU A 374 -3.34 -2.66 22.17
N THR A 375 -2.07 -2.74 22.58
CA THR A 375 -1.01 -3.35 21.80
C THR A 375 -1.14 -4.87 21.84
N VAL A 376 -2.16 -5.39 21.19
CA VAL A 376 -2.29 -6.83 20.96
C VAL A 376 -1.69 -7.12 19.59
N SER A 377 -0.51 -7.71 19.59
CA SER A 377 0.13 -8.13 18.34
C SER A 377 -0.78 -9.07 17.58
N HIS A 378 -1.11 -8.75 16.33
CA HIS A 378 -1.87 -9.64 15.46
C HIS A 378 -0.96 -10.80 15.03
N VAL A 379 -0.85 -11.82 15.89
CA VAL A 379 -0.05 -13.02 15.63
C VAL A 379 -0.93 -14.04 14.90
N ILE A 380 -0.47 -14.48 13.74
CA ILE A 380 -1.05 -15.63 13.04
C ILE A 380 -0.13 -16.82 13.25
N SER A 381 -0.60 -17.77 14.06
CA SER A 381 0.11 -19.02 14.32
C SER A 381 -0.32 -20.07 13.30
N GLN A 382 0.65 -20.69 12.63
CA GLN A 382 0.41 -21.77 11.69
C GLN A 382 1.39 -22.91 11.91
N THR A 383 0.87 -24.14 11.98
CA THR A 383 1.70 -25.35 12.04
C THR A 383 1.28 -26.29 10.92
N ASP A 384 2.25 -26.72 10.12
CA ASP A 384 2.03 -27.66 9.04
C ASP A 384 3.02 -28.83 9.10
N THR A 385 2.56 -30.04 8.78
CA THR A 385 3.39 -31.25 8.79
C THR A 385 3.18 -32.03 7.51
N LEU A 386 4.20 -32.11 6.69
CA LEU A 386 4.19 -32.85 5.44
C LEU A 386 5.05 -34.12 5.56
N ARG A 387 4.50 -35.25 5.09
CA ARG A 387 5.21 -36.54 4.99
C ARG A 387 5.42 -36.90 3.54
N VAL A 388 6.67 -37.10 3.16
CA VAL A 388 7.08 -37.40 1.78
C VAL A 388 8.08 -38.53 1.73
N THR A 389 8.31 -39.07 0.55
CA THR A 389 9.28 -40.15 0.34
C THR A 389 10.40 -39.67 -0.57
N ALA A 390 11.65 -39.87 -0.20
CA ALA A 390 12.82 -39.51 -0.99
C ALA A 390 12.83 -40.17 -2.40
N LYS A 391 12.04 -41.24 -2.58
CA LYS A 391 11.87 -41.92 -3.88
C LYS A 391 11.37 -41.00 -4.99
N THR A 392 10.60 -39.96 -4.66
CA THR A 392 10.02 -39.01 -5.64
C THR A 392 11.03 -37.97 -6.16
N GLY A 393 12.25 -37.95 -5.65
CA GLY A 393 13.29 -37.04 -6.10
C GLY A 393 13.80 -37.35 -7.51
N LYS A 394 14.40 -36.35 -8.18
CA LYS A 394 15.00 -36.49 -9.51
C LYS A 394 16.34 -37.24 -9.42
N THR A 395 16.48 -38.34 -10.17
CA THR A 395 17.74 -39.04 -10.31
C THR A 395 18.69 -38.22 -11.18
N LEU A 396 19.93 -38.09 -10.72
CA LEU A 396 21.02 -37.43 -11.41
C LEU A 396 22.02 -38.48 -11.92
N GLU A 397 22.93 -38.08 -12.81
CA GLU A 397 24.07 -38.91 -13.22
C GLU A 397 24.95 -39.31 -12.01
N ALA A 398 25.75 -40.31 -12.15
CA ALA A 398 26.66 -40.85 -11.12
C ALA A 398 25.96 -41.41 -9.85
N GLY A 399 24.71 -41.85 -9.96
CA GLY A 399 24.02 -42.54 -8.86
C GLY A 399 23.56 -41.65 -7.72
N TYR A 400 23.31 -40.37 -7.98
CA TYR A 400 22.74 -39.45 -7.00
C TYR A 400 21.27 -39.16 -7.27
N ARG A 401 20.52 -38.86 -6.21
CA ARG A 401 19.15 -38.34 -6.27
C ARG A 401 19.04 -37.02 -5.58
N ARG A 402 18.54 -36.02 -6.29
CA ARG A 402 18.17 -34.72 -5.78
C ARG A 402 16.70 -34.72 -5.38
N PHE A 403 16.42 -34.39 -4.14
CA PHE A 403 15.08 -34.26 -3.62
C PHE A 403 14.87 -32.85 -3.12
N GLU A 404 13.84 -32.18 -3.60
CA GLU A 404 13.43 -30.86 -3.13
C GLU A 404 12.35 -31.01 -2.08
N LEU A 405 12.52 -30.34 -0.94
CA LEU A 405 11.47 -30.23 0.06
C LEU A 405 10.30 -29.46 -0.55
N PRO A 406 9.08 -29.99 -0.45
CA PRO A 406 7.89 -29.23 -0.86
C PRO A 406 7.82 -27.91 -0.09
N GLN A 407 7.37 -26.87 -0.77
CA GLN A 407 7.10 -25.57 -0.15
C GLN A 407 5.79 -25.63 0.64
N ALA A 408 5.69 -24.80 1.69
CA ALA A 408 4.44 -24.58 2.37
C ALA A 408 3.38 -24.06 1.39
N GLN A 409 2.13 -24.54 1.52
CA GLN A 409 1.02 -24.14 0.64
C GLN A 409 0.31 -22.87 1.12
N SER A 410 0.58 -22.44 2.34
CA SER A 410 -0.03 -21.28 2.99
C SER A 410 0.95 -20.62 3.95
N GLY A 411 0.56 -19.50 4.54
CA GLY A 411 1.36 -18.77 5.51
C GLY A 411 2.31 -17.76 4.88
N TRP A 412 3.22 -17.24 5.69
CA TRP A 412 4.15 -16.17 5.33
C TRP A 412 5.09 -16.57 4.18
N ALA A 413 5.55 -17.81 4.18
CA ALA A 413 6.40 -18.33 3.11
C ALA A 413 5.73 -18.24 1.72
N VAL A 414 4.40 -18.42 1.65
CA VAL A 414 3.64 -18.29 0.39
C VAL A 414 3.39 -16.83 0.06
N TYR A 415 3.12 -15.99 1.04
CA TYR A 415 2.87 -14.57 0.86
C TYR A 415 4.11 -13.84 0.36
N GLU A 416 5.25 -14.00 1.03
CA GLU A 416 6.52 -13.35 0.70
C GLU A 416 7.28 -14.04 -0.45
N GLY A 417 7.06 -15.33 -0.67
CA GLY A 417 7.66 -16.09 -1.79
C GLY A 417 7.18 -15.64 -3.17
N ARG A 418 6.14 -14.79 -3.24
CA ARG A 418 5.73 -14.08 -4.46
C ARG A 418 6.52 -12.79 -4.71
N SER A 419 7.22 -12.28 -3.71
CA SER A 419 8.11 -11.12 -3.83
C SER A 419 9.52 -11.61 -4.16
N THR A 420 9.85 -11.68 -5.42
CA THR A 420 11.02 -12.38 -5.96
C THR A 420 12.38 -11.75 -5.60
N THR A 421 12.43 -10.55 -5.07
CA THR A 421 13.69 -9.89 -4.64
C THR A 421 13.43 -8.94 -3.48
N MET A 422 13.98 -9.27 -2.32
CA MET A 422 14.11 -8.28 -1.24
C MET A 422 15.36 -7.44 -1.47
N ASN A 423 15.21 -6.13 -1.41
CA ASN A 423 16.35 -5.23 -1.37
C ASN A 423 17.15 -5.47 -0.08
N THR A 424 18.47 -5.35 -0.13
CA THR A 424 19.35 -5.51 1.04
C THR A 424 19.20 -4.37 2.04
N THR A 425 18.71 -3.22 1.58
CA THR A 425 18.47 -2.02 2.37
C THR A 425 17.07 -1.47 2.08
N ARG A 426 16.50 -0.78 3.06
CA ARG A 426 15.22 -0.09 2.93
C ARG A 426 15.30 1.28 3.61
N PRO A 427 15.10 2.39 2.89
CA PRO A 427 15.20 3.75 3.44
C PRO A 427 13.93 4.20 4.19
N VAL A 428 12.84 3.42 4.15
CA VAL A 428 11.53 3.74 4.72
C VAL A 428 11.02 2.59 5.59
N ASN A 429 10.11 2.89 6.52
CA ASN A 429 9.51 1.90 7.38
C ASN A 429 8.81 0.78 6.57
N LEU A 430 8.85 -0.45 7.06
CA LEU A 430 8.09 -1.59 6.56
C LEU A 430 7.04 -1.95 7.60
N LEU A 431 5.77 -1.85 7.23
CA LEU A 431 4.67 -2.31 8.05
C LEU A 431 4.24 -3.70 7.58
N LEU A 432 4.33 -4.69 8.46
CA LEU A 432 3.86 -6.04 8.21
C LEU A 432 2.35 -6.12 8.46
N ARG A 433 1.65 -6.95 7.70
CA ARG A 433 0.19 -7.14 7.87
C ARG A 433 -0.15 -7.86 9.18
N TYR A 434 0.73 -8.76 9.62
CA TYR A 434 0.60 -9.53 10.87
C TYR A 434 1.98 -10.04 11.27
N LEU A 435 2.08 -10.58 12.49
CA LEU A 435 3.27 -11.27 12.97
C LEU A 435 3.13 -12.77 12.71
N PRO A 436 3.94 -13.37 11.84
CA PRO A 436 3.95 -14.82 11.65
C PRO A 436 4.58 -15.52 12.87
N ASP A 437 3.93 -16.59 13.32
CA ASP A 437 4.47 -17.59 14.25
C ASP A 437 4.25 -18.97 13.60
N GLU A 438 5.16 -19.35 12.72
CA GLU A 438 4.97 -20.47 11.81
C GLU A 438 5.94 -21.61 12.13
N THR A 439 5.43 -22.83 12.13
CA THR A 439 6.22 -24.05 12.22
C THR A 439 5.91 -24.96 11.05
N TYR A 440 6.91 -25.24 10.26
CA TYR A 440 6.82 -26.13 9.10
C TYR A 440 7.67 -27.35 9.32
N THR A 441 7.05 -28.55 9.38
CA THR A 441 7.73 -29.85 9.56
C THR A 441 7.66 -30.65 8.28
N CYS A 442 8.80 -31.06 7.75
CA CYS A 442 8.89 -32.02 6.66
C CYS A 442 9.53 -33.33 7.16
N ILE A 443 8.83 -34.43 6.99
CA ILE A 443 9.28 -35.79 7.33
C ILE A 443 9.53 -36.54 6.03
N VAL A 444 10.80 -36.79 5.73
CA VAL A 444 11.25 -37.48 4.50
C VAL A 444 11.58 -38.93 4.85
N LYS A 445 10.77 -39.87 4.33
CA LYS A 445 11.08 -41.30 4.43
C LYS A 445 12.23 -41.65 3.50
N VAL A 446 13.29 -42.21 4.08
CA VAL A 446 14.44 -42.76 3.35
C VAL A 446 14.14 -44.20 3.00
N VAL A 447 14.23 -44.57 1.72
CA VAL A 447 14.03 -45.95 1.26
C VAL A 447 15.34 -46.75 1.28
N ASP A 448 15.22 -48.07 1.33
CA ASP A 448 16.41 -48.94 1.33
C ASP A 448 17.25 -48.68 0.06
N GLY A 449 18.59 -48.72 0.27
CA GLY A 449 19.52 -48.42 -0.82
C GLY A 449 19.78 -46.93 -1.05
N MET A 450 19.17 -46.03 -0.30
CA MET A 450 19.45 -44.59 -0.36
C MET A 450 20.22 -44.14 0.88
N LYS A 451 21.29 -43.39 0.70
CA LYS A 451 22.09 -42.79 1.80
C LYS A 451 22.06 -41.27 1.64
N PRO A 452 21.59 -40.50 2.64
CA PRO A 452 21.66 -39.05 2.58
C PRO A 452 23.12 -38.55 2.63
N VAL A 453 23.47 -37.69 1.67
CA VAL A 453 24.83 -37.15 1.47
C VAL A 453 24.84 -35.66 1.83
N VAL A 454 23.86 -34.91 1.38
CA VAL A 454 23.72 -33.49 1.72
C VAL A 454 22.35 -33.27 2.35
N LEU A 455 22.37 -32.70 3.53
CA LEU A 455 21.19 -32.29 4.32
C LEU A 455 21.35 -30.84 4.76
N PRO A 456 20.27 -30.11 4.99
CA PRO A 456 20.33 -28.85 5.72
C PRO A 456 21.00 -29.04 7.07
N THR A 457 21.65 -28.01 7.57
CA THR A 457 22.25 -27.98 8.91
C THR A 457 21.36 -27.24 9.89
N ASP A 458 21.45 -27.61 11.16
CA ASP A 458 20.82 -26.86 12.23
C ASP A 458 21.31 -25.42 12.20
N LYS A 459 20.36 -24.50 12.31
CA LYS A 459 20.65 -23.06 12.33
C LYS A 459 19.62 -22.31 13.13
N LYS A 460 20.09 -21.32 13.89
CA LYS A 460 19.24 -20.38 14.60
C LYS A 460 19.75 -18.96 14.38
N ILE A 461 18.82 -18.09 13.98
CA ILE A 461 19.02 -16.64 13.94
C ILE A 461 17.98 -16.06 14.90
N ASP A 462 18.43 -15.38 15.93
CA ASP A 462 17.59 -14.63 16.87
C ASP A 462 18.11 -13.19 16.94
N ASN A 463 17.18 -12.24 16.77
CA ASN A 463 17.48 -10.83 16.82
C ASN A 463 16.23 -10.04 17.30
N PRO A 464 16.33 -8.72 17.52
CA PRO A 464 15.20 -7.92 18.01
C PRO A 464 13.92 -7.97 17.15
N VAL A 465 14.06 -8.28 15.85
CA VAL A 465 12.92 -8.33 14.91
C VAL A 465 12.23 -9.69 14.93
N GLY A 466 12.96 -10.77 15.22
CA GLY A 466 12.36 -12.10 15.24
C GLY A 466 13.39 -13.24 15.36
N THR A 467 12.89 -14.45 15.16
CA THR A 467 13.67 -15.68 15.21
C THR A 467 13.36 -16.56 14.00
N VAL A 468 14.39 -17.11 13.38
CA VAL A 468 14.29 -18.21 12.42
C VAL A 468 15.13 -19.37 12.95
N GLU A 469 14.56 -20.58 12.98
CA GLU A 469 15.27 -21.77 13.42
C GLU A 469 15.01 -22.92 12.45
N VAL A 470 16.06 -23.64 12.11
CA VAL A 470 16.03 -24.88 11.33
C VAL A 470 16.67 -25.97 12.16
N THR A 471 15.97 -27.08 12.37
CA THR A 471 16.50 -28.27 13.05
C THR A 471 16.35 -29.50 12.17
N VAL A 472 17.39 -30.33 12.12
CA VAL A 472 17.44 -31.53 11.30
C VAL A 472 17.73 -32.75 12.18
N LYS A 473 16.80 -33.69 12.22
CA LYS A 473 16.98 -34.98 12.92
C LYS A 473 16.98 -36.09 11.89
N LYS A 474 18.01 -36.95 11.91
CA LYS A 474 18.20 -38.04 10.98
C LYS A 474 18.21 -39.38 11.73
N THR A 475 17.47 -40.32 11.20
CA THR A 475 17.53 -41.75 11.55
C THR A 475 17.88 -42.57 10.31
N ALA A 476 18.01 -43.88 10.43
CA ALA A 476 18.26 -44.76 9.27
C ALA A 476 17.11 -44.74 8.24
N LYS A 477 15.88 -44.47 8.69
CA LYS A 477 14.67 -44.57 7.85
C LYS A 477 13.96 -43.23 7.60
N GLU A 478 14.33 -42.20 8.32
CA GLU A 478 13.62 -40.92 8.31
C GLU A 478 14.55 -39.72 8.54
N ILE A 479 14.26 -38.66 7.83
CA ILE A 479 14.86 -37.34 8.06
C ILE A 479 13.71 -36.39 8.39
N LYS A 480 13.75 -35.81 9.61
CA LYS A 480 12.80 -34.79 10.06
C LYS A 480 13.46 -33.43 10.04
N ILE A 481 12.90 -32.51 9.27
CA ILE A 481 13.35 -31.13 9.15
C ILE A 481 12.22 -30.25 9.70
N VAL A 482 12.53 -29.44 10.72
CA VAL A 482 11.60 -28.49 11.31
C VAL A 482 12.15 -27.10 11.06
N ARG A 483 11.34 -26.24 10.48
CA ARG A 483 11.63 -24.82 10.25
C ARG A 483 10.62 -23.99 11.03
N THR A 484 11.07 -23.00 11.75
CA THR A 484 10.21 -22.05 12.48
C THR A 484 10.56 -20.63 12.13
N LEU A 485 9.54 -19.80 11.99
CA LEU A 485 9.66 -18.35 11.84
C LEU A 485 8.76 -17.68 12.85
N LYS A 486 9.32 -16.79 13.66
CA LYS A 486 8.55 -15.97 14.58
C LYS A 486 9.03 -14.53 14.49
N LEU A 487 8.17 -13.63 14.04
CA LEU A 487 8.45 -12.19 14.04
C LEU A 487 7.89 -11.55 15.33
N LYS A 488 8.58 -10.53 15.82
CA LYS A 488 8.30 -9.87 17.11
C LYS A 488 7.79 -8.44 16.93
N LYS A 489 7.94 -7.85 15.73
CA LYS A 489 7.57 -6.47 15.42
C LYS A 489 6.83 -6.37 14.09
N GLN A 490 5.73 -5.63 14.04
CA GLN A 490 5.01 -5.33 12.80
C GLN A 490 5.62 -4.14 12.06
N LEU A 491 6.04 -3.10 12.78
CA LEU A 491 6.74 -1.95 12.20
C LEU A 491 8.25 -2.17 12.28
N ILE A 492 8.88 -2.30 11.11
CA ILE A 492 10.32 -2.47 10.94
C ILE A 492 10.89 -1.15 10.41
N THR A 493 11.70 -0.49 11.22
CA THR A 493 12.37 0.76 10.83
C THR A 493 13.52 0.50 9.84
N PRO A 494 14.01 1.53 9.11
CA PRO A 494 15.22 1.40 8.27
C PRO A 494 16.43 0.85 9.02
N ALA A 495 16.61 1.22 10.29
CA ALA A 495 17.70 0.74 11.13
C ALA A 495 17.58 -0.76 11.49
N GLU A 496 16.33 -1.25 11.60
CA GLU A 496 16.03 -2.67 11.92
C GLU A 496 15.94 -3.55 10.68
N TYR A 497 15.78 -2.94 9.50
CA TYR A 497 15.58 -3.68 8.25
C TYR A 497 16.70 -4.68 7.93
N PRO A 498 17.99 -4.42 8.19
CA PRO A 498 19.05 -5.43 7.99
C PRO A 498 18.84 -6.70 8.85
N ALA A 499 18.30 -6.55 10.06
CA ALA A 499 17.97 -7.69 10.92
C ALA A 499 16.77 -8.49 10.36
N TYR A 500 15.72 -7.82 9.87
CA TYR A 500 14.61 -8.43 9.14
C TYR A 500 15.07 -9.15 7.88
N TYR A 501 15.87 -8.48 7.04
CA TYR A 501 16.44 -9.04 5.81
C TYR A 501 17.19 -10.35 6.08
N ARG A 502 17.99 -10.38 7.14
CA ARG A 502 18.76 -11.58 7.53
C ARG A 502 17.85 -12.75 7.91
N LEU A 503 16.75 -12.50 8.65
CA LEU A 503 15.77 -13.54 8.98
C LEU A 503 15.07 -14.07 7.73
N MET A 504 14.59 -13.18 6.88
CA MET A 504 13.83 -13.53 5.70
C MET A 504 14.69 -14.20 4.62
N SER A 505 15.95 -13.79 4.48
CA SER A 505 16.92 -14.46 3.59
C SER A 505 17.15 -15.91 4.01
N GLU A 506 17.21 -16.20 5.32
CA GLU A 506 17.33 -17.56 5.82
C GLU A 506 16.03 -18.36 5.63
N TRP A 507 14.88 -17.71 5.93
CA TRP A 507 13.56 -18.34 5.77
C TRP A 507 13.25 -18.72 4.33
N MET A 508 13.59 -17.88 3.37
CA MET A 508 13.29 -18.04 1.94
C MET A 508 14.40 -18.76 1.14
N ASP A 509 15.52 -19.16 1.77
CA ASP A 509 16.63 -19.82 1.09
C ASP A 509 16.21 -21.20 0.53
N THR A 510 15.90 -21.22 -0.77
CA THR A 510 15.51 -22.44 -1.49
C THR A 510 16.67 -23.44 -1.62
N GLY A 511 17.94 -22.99 -1.56
CA GLY A 511 19.11 -23.87 -1.57
C GLY A 511 19.13 -24.81 -0.39
N LYS A 512 18.59 -24.41 0.76
CA LYS A 512 18.43 -25.23 1.96
C LYS A 512 17.22 -26.15 1.96
N SER A 513 16.44 -26.12 0.90
CA SER A 513 15.31 -27.02 0.68
C SER A 513 15.67 -28.23 -0.17
N VAL A 514 16.95 -28.42 -0.50
CA VAL A 514 17.41 -29.52 -1.36
C VAL A 514 18.22 -30.52 -0.56
N LEU A 515 17.84 -31.78 -0.69
CA LEU A 515 18.57 -32.94 -0.13
C LEU A 515 19.18 -33.76 -1.26
N PHE A 516 20.36 -34.30 -1.03
CA PHE A 516 20.99 -35.25 -1.94
C PHE A 516 21.18 -36.61 -1.27
N PHE A 517 20.90 -37.63 -2.04
CA PHE A 517 21.05 -39.03 -1.64
C PHE A 517 21.95 -39.76 -2.64
N ASN A 518 22.86 -40.61 -2.13
CA ASN A 518 23.58 -41.58 -2.94
C ASN A 518 22.71 -42.83 -3.06
N LEU A 519 22.62 -43.41 -4.27
CA LEU A 519 21.87 -44.61 -4.59
C LEU A 519 22.82 -45.81 -4.64
N SER A 520 22.47 -46.91 -3.97
CA SER A 520 23.18 -48.16 -4.20
C SER A 520 22.84 -48.74 -5.60
N SER A 521 23.73 -49.58 -6.14
CA SER A 521 23.59 -50.21 -7.45
C SER A 521 22.28 -51.00 -7.62
N ALA A 522 21.58 -51.32 -6.53
CA ALA A 522 20.29 -52.02 -6.57
C ALA A 522 19.08 -51.07 -6.78
N VAL A 523 19.29 -49.73 -6.78
CA VAL A 523 18.22 -48.68 -6.87
C VAL A 523 18.40 -47.83 -8.14
N LEU A 524 19.54 -47.99 -8.82
CA LEU A 524 19.80 -47.44 -10.15
C LEU A 524 19.10 -48.29 -11.21
#